data_7fa5863c89e2d87e45197ce5bb866360
#
_entry.id   7fa5863c89e2d87e45197ce5bb866360
#
_cell.length_a   1.000
_cell.length_b   1.000
_cell.length_c   1.000
_cell.angle_alpha   90.00
_cell.angle_beta   90.00
_cell.angle_gamma   90.00
#
_symmetry.space_group_name_H-M   'P 1'
#
loop_
_entity.id
_entity.type
_entity.pdbx_description
1 polymer ?
#
loop_
_entity_poly.entity_id
_entity_poly.type
_entity_poly.pdbx_seq_one_letter_code
_entity_poly.pdbx_strand_id
1 'polypeptide(L)'
;MILLIDNYDSFTWNLVQRFGEIAPDLPVEVVRNDDIGCADIAARAPAFLVISPGPCTPDEAGISCDAIRRFAGRMPILGVCLGHQSIGQVFGGKIVRARRLMHGKVDRIEHAGAGLFTGLASPLEATRYHSLVIDPPTLPAEFAVDAWSTAPDGSREIMAIRHRTLPVFGVQFHPESFLTPAGHDLLAAFLGRRSPAPVGSSVTAAP
;
A
#
# COMPACT_ATOMS: atom_id res chain seq x y z
N MET A 1 6.08 -17.65 0.08
CA MET A 1 6.99 -16.52 0.31
C MET A 1 6.31 -15.23 -0.14
N ILE A 2 6.76 -14.09 0.39
CA ILE A 2 6.49 -12.75 -0.13
C ILE A 2 7.64 -12.40 -1.07
N LEU A 3 7.35 -12.00 -2.32
CA LEU A 3 8.34 -11.38 -3.19
C LEU A 3 8.17 -9.86 -3.12
N LEU A 4 9.22 -9.15 -2.74
CA LEU A 4 9.25 -7.70 -2.64
C LEU A 4 10.15 -7.14 -3.73
N ILE A 5 9.56 -6.37 -4.68
CA ILE A 5 10.30 -5.63 -5.70
C ILE A 5 10.76 -4.31 -5.08
N ASP A 6 12.07 -4.13 -4.99
CA ASP A 6 12.69 -2.95 -4.42
C ASP A 6 12.99 -1.91 -5.52
N ASN A 7 12.33 -0.78 -5.43
CA ASN A 7 12.51 0.37 -6.30
C ASN A 7 13.63 1.32 -5.82
N TYR A 8 14.69 0.78 -5.20
CA TYR A 8 15.83 1.55 -4.68
C TYR A 8 15.44 2.53 -3.58
N ASP A 9 14.54 2.09 -2.69
CA ASP A 9 14.06 2.90 -1.58
C ASP A 9 14.72 2.52 -0.25
N SER A 10 15.07 3.52 0.56
CA SER A 10 15.69 3.30 1.88
C SER A 10 14.74 2.66 2.90
N PHE A 11 13.43 2.74 2.69
CA PHE A 11 12.43 2.15 3.59
C PHE A 11 12.02 0.72 3.22
N THR A 12 12.53 0.18 2.10
CA THR A 12 12.25 -1.20 1.67
C THR A 12 12.51 -2.21 2.79
N TRP A 13 13.63 -2.08 3.49
CA TRP A 13 13.99 -2.98 4.59
C TRP A 13 13.08 -2.87 5.82
N ASN A 14 12.43 -1.73 6.02
CA ASN A 14 11.40 -1.60 7.05
C ASN A 14 10.16 -2.45 6.72
N LEU A 15 9.77 -2.53 5.42
CA LEU A 15 8.72 -3.46 4.99
C LEU A 15 9.11 -4.90 5.26
N VAL A 16 10.35 -5.30 4.95
CA VAL A 16 10.87 -6.64 5.23
C VAL A 16 10.77 -6.97 6.71
N GLN A 17 11.23 -6.06 7.58
CA GLN A 17 11.15 -6.22 9.02
C GLN A 17 9.70 -6.39 9.48
N ARG A 18 8.79 -5.51 9.03
CA ARG A 18 7.37 -5.57 9.40
C ARG A 18 6.73 -6.89 8.96
N PHE A 19 6.99 -7.36 7.76
CA PHE A 19 6.48 -8.66 7.31
C PHE A 19 7.06 -9.82 8.11
N GLY A 20 8.35 -9.77 8.47
CA GLY A 20 8.98 -10.75 9.34
C GLY A 20 8.38 -10.79 10.76
N GLU A 21 8.00 -9.62 11.32
CA GLU A 21 7.31 -9.51 12.61
C GLU A 21 5.87 -10.11 12.54
N ILE A 22 5.14 -9.83 11.43
CA ILE A 22 3.76 -10.28 11.24
C ILE A 22 3.68 -11.77 10.92
N ALA A 23 4.59 -12.27 10.08
CA ALA A 23 4.54 -13.61 9.50
C ALA A 23 5.92 -14.26 9.48
N PRO A 24 6.51 -14.62 10.64
CA PRO A 24 7.86 -15.19 10.73
C PRO A 24 8.00 -16.54 10.00
N ASP A 25 6.89 -17.22 9.72
CA ASP A 25 6.82 -18.44 8.95
C ASP A 25 6.78 -18.22 7.42
N LEU A 26 6.66 -16.96 6.97
CA LEU A 26 6.54 -16.61 5.56
C LEU A 26 7.79 -15.85 5.09
N PRO A 27 8.75 -16.52 4.41
CA PRO A 27 9.98 -15.88 3.95
C PRO A 27 9.70 -14.66 3.06
N VAL A 28 10.51 -13.61 3.21
CA VAL A 28 10.52 -12.43 2.34
C VAL A 28 11.76 -12.45 1.48
N GLU A 29 11.59 -12.51 0.15
CA GLU A 29 12.67 -12.34 -0.82
C GLU A 29 12.59 -10.93 -1.39
N VAL A 30 13.71 -10.20 -1.37
CA VAL A 30 13.85 -8.86 -1.93
C VAL A 30 14.66 -8.95 -3.21
N VAL A 31 14.13 -8.34 -4.28
CA VAL A 31 14.83 -8.24 -5.58
C VAL A 31 14.73 -6.83 -6.11
N ARG A 32 15.79 -6.33 -6.75
CA ARG A 32 15.78 -5.02 -7.38
C ARG A 32 14.84 -5.02 -8.59
N ASN A 33 14.25 -3.88 -8.88
CA ASN A 33 13.29 -3.70 -9.97
C ASN A 33 13.91 -3.85 -11.38
N ASP A 34 15.22 -3.88 -11.50
CA ASP A 34 16.00 -4.06 -12.72
C ASP A 34 16.76 -5.42 -12.77
N ASP A 35 16.75 -6.18 -11.68
CA ASP A 35 17.45 -7.49 -11.57
C ASP A 35 16.53 -8.70 -11.82
N ILE A 36 15.25 -8.50 -12.11
CA ILE A 36 14.26 -9.57 -12.25
C ILE A 36 13.33 -9.33 -13.43
N GLY A 37 12.92 -10.40 -14.10
CA GLY A 37 11.88 -10.38 -15.13
C GLY A 37 10.57 -11.05 -14.69
N CYS A 38 9.49 -10.83 -15.44
CA CYS A 38 8.21 -11.48 -15.15
C CYS A 38 8.26 -13.02 -15.25
N ALA A 39 9.18 -13.59 -16.06
CA ALA A 39 9.39 -15.03 -16.13
C ALA A 39 9.98 -15.58 -14.82
N ASP A 40 10.93 -14.86 -14.24
CA ASP A 40 11.56 -15.24 -12.97
C ASP A 40 10.59 -15.13 -11.80
N ILE A 41 9.74 -14.09 -11.78
CA ILE A 41 8.66 -13.95 -10.80
C ILE A 41 7.70 -15.15 -10.90
N ALA A 42 7.31 -15.52 -12.12
CA ALA A 42 6.43 -16.66 -12.34
C ALA A 42 7.06 -17.99 -11.88
N ALA A 43 8.36 -18.18 -12.15
CA ALA A 43 9.10 -19.39 -11.73
C ALA A 43 9.21 -19.50 -10.20
N ARG A 44 9.36 -18.38 -9.48
CA ARG A 44 9.39 -18.34 -8.01
C ARG A 44 8.02 -18.61 -7.38
N ALA A 45 6.94 -18.40 -8.12
CA ALA A 45 5.55 -18.60 -7.69
C ALA A 45 5.28 -18.03 -6.28
N PRO A 46 5.52 -16.73 -6.03
CA PRO A 46 5.31 -16.14 -4.72
C PRO A 46 3.83 -16.16 -4.33
N ALA A 47 3.56 -16.29 -3.02
CA ALA A 47 2.21 -16.21 -2.49
C ALA A 47 1.68 -14.75 -2.47
N PHE A 48 2.59 -13.78 -2.36
CA PHE A 48 2.29 -12.36 -2.34
C PHE A 48 3.35 -11.58 -3.11
N LEU A 49 2.91 -10.53 -3.81
CA LEU A 49 3.80 -9.58 -4.50
C LEU A 49 3.67 -8.21 -3.84
N VAL A 50 4.80 -7.63 -3.44
CA VAL A 50 4.86 -6.29 -2.86
C VAL A 50 5.72 -5.41 -3.75
N ILE A 51 5.22 -4.24 -4.14
CA ILE A 51 5.95 -3.22 -4.88
C ILE A 51 6.30 -2.10 -3.91
N SER A 52 7.58 -1.89 -3.67
CA SER A 52 8.08 -0.95 -2.67
C SER A 52 7.83 0.52 -3.03
N PRO A 53 8.00 1.44 -2.07
CA PRO A 53 8.29 2.82 -2.37
C PRO A 53 9.50 2.95 -3.30
N GLY A 54 9.71 4.15 -3.85
CA GLY A 54 10.87 4.46 -4.69
C GLY A 54 10.87 5.90 -5.14
N PRO A 55 11.99 6.36 -5.70
CA PRO A 55 12.10 7.67 -6.33
C PRO A 55 11.39 7.71 -7.69
N CYS A 56 11.30 8.91 -8.27
CA CYS A 56 10.84 9.16 -9.64
C CYS A 56 9.35 8.84 -9.88
N THR A 57 9.05 8.25 -11.02
CA THR A 57 7.69 7.97 -11.50
C THR A 57 7.51 6.49 -11.79
N PRO A 58 6.27 6.00 -11.94
CA PRO A 58 6.02 4.61 -12.35
C PRO A 58 6.69 4.19 -13.65
N ASP A 59 6.93 5.12 -14.58
CA ASP A 59 7.61 4.82 -15.85
C ASP A 59 9.09 4.47 -15.65
N GLU A 60 9.67 4.89 -14.53
CA GLU A 60 11.07 4.66 -14.15
C GLU A 60 11.20 3.56 -13.09
N ALA A 61 10.10 2.87 -12.75
CA ALA A 61 10.06 1.82 -11.71
C ALA A 61 10.45 0.42 -12.22
N GLY A 62 11.25 0.33 -13.27
CA GLY A 62 11.73 -0.93 -13.83
C GLY A 62 10.59 -1.91 -14.13
N ILE A 63 10.71 -3.15 -13.63
CA ILE A 63 9.70 -4.22 -13.85
C ILE A 63 8.35 -3.97 -13.14
N SER A 64 8.26 -3.01 -12.22
CA SER A 64 7.10 -2.87 -11.31
C SER A 64 5.78 -2.81 -12.06
N CYS A 65 5.66 -1.98 -13.10
CA CYS A 65 4.43 -1.88 -13.90
C CYS A 65 4.10 -3.16 -14.65
N ASP A 66 5.10 -3.83 -15.24
CA ASP A 66 4.91 -5.08 -15.99
C ASP A 66 4.54 -6.24 -15.05
N ALA A 67 5.13 -6.28 -13.86
CA ALA A 67 4.78 -7.24 -12.82
C ALA A 67 3.29 -7.06 -12.39
N ILE A 68 2.85 -5.84 -12.17
CA ILE A 68 1.45 -5.56 -11.85
C ILE A 68 0.53 -6.04 -12.99
N ARG A 69 0.80 -5.67 -14.26
CA ARG A 69 0.00 -6.12 -15.42
C ARG A 69 -0.08 -7.64 -15.54
N ARG A 70 1.05 -8.32 -15.31
CA ARG A 70 1.17 -9.76 -15.50
C ARG A 70 0.49 -10.56 -14.40
N PHE A 71 0.55 -10.08 -13.14
CA PHE A 71 0.19 -10.86 -11.97
C PHE A 71 -1.07 -10.38 -11.25
N ALA A 72 -1.69 -9.26 -11.64
CA ALA A 72 -3.00 -8.85 -11.16
C ALA A 72 -4.04 -9.96 -11.38
N GLY A 73 -4.71 -10.38 -10.30
CA GLY A 73 -5.66 -11.49 -10.30
C GLY A 73 -5.04 -12.91 -10.21
N ARG A 74 -3.70 -13.02 -10.24
CA ARG A 74 -3.01 -14.32 -10.06
C ARG A 74 -2.51 -14.52 -8.64
N MET A 75 -2.20 -13.45 -7.97
CA MET A 75 -1.77 -13.41 -6.56
C MET A 75 -2.12 -12.06 -5.95
N PRO A 76 -2.19 -11.95 -4.61
CA PRO A 76 -2.34 -10.67 -3.95
C PRO A 76 -1.16 -9.73 -4.22
N ILE A 77 -1.47 -8.46 -4.56
CA ILE A 77 -0.48 -7.41 -4.83
C ILE A 77 -0.71 -6.24 -3.89
N LEU A 78 0.35 -5.77 -3.23
CA LEU A 78 0.38 -4.52 -2.48
C LEU A 78 1.39 -3.56 -3.10
N GLY A 79 0.93 -2.37 -3.46
CA GLY A 79 1.81 -1.26 -3.84
C GLY A 79 1.89 -0.22 -2.73
N VAL A 80 3.11 0.18 -2.35
CA VAL A 80 3.38 1.22 -1.36
C VAL A 80 4.00 2.42 -2.05
N CYS A 81 3.45 3.61 -1.85
CA CYS A 81 3.91 4.90 -2.38
C CYS A 81 4.09 4.84 -3.91
N LEU A 82 5.30 4.71 -4.45
CA LEU A 82 5.53 4.50 -5.89
C LEU A 82 4.79 3.26 -6.42
N GLY A 83 4.75 2.17 -5.66
CA GLY A 83 4.00 0.97 -6.01
C GLY A 83 2.49 1.21 -6.11
N HIS A 84 1.91 2.04 -5.24
CA HIS A 84 0.52 2.49 -5.35
C HIS A 84 0.26 3.29 -6.62
N GLN A 85 1.16 4.23 -6.95
CA GLN A 85 1.08 5.01 -8.18
C GLN A 85 1.23 4.11 -9.42
N SER A 86 2.12 3.12 -9.36
CA SER A 86 2.30 2.13 -10.44
C SER A 86 1.02 1.31 -10.67
N ILE A 87 0.31 0.91 -9.61
CA ILE A 87 -1.00 0.28 -9.73
C ILE A 87 -1.98 1.24 -10.42
N GLY A 88 -2.10 2.48 -9.94
CA GLY A 88 -2.99 3.46 -10.54
C GLY A 88 -2.73 3.65 -12.04
N GLN A 89 -1.46 3.82 -12.43
CA GLN A 89 -1.05 4.04 -13.82
C GLN A 89 -1.31 2.82 -14.70
N VAL A 90 -0.99 1.61 -14.23
CA VAL A 90 -1.20 0.36 -15.00
C VAL A 90 -2.65 0.17 -15.39
N PHE A 91 -3.58 0.57 -14.54
CA PHE A 91 -5.01 0.48 -14.82
C PHE A 91 -5.60 1.74 -15.49
N GLY A 92 -4.77 2.73 -15.86
CA GLY A 92 -5.19 3.88 -16.66
C GLY A 92 -5.40 5.19 -15.87
N GLY A 93 -5.16 5.20 -14.58
CA GLY A 93 -5.12 6.41 -13.77
C GLY A 93 -3.91 7.29 -14.14
N LYS A 94 -4.06 8.60 -14.07
CA LYS A 94 -2.96 9.56 -14.29
C LYS A 94 -2.25 9.86 -12.98
N ILE A 95 -0.92 9.96 -13.06
CA ILE A 95 -0.09 10.37 -11.94
C ILE A 95 0.24 11.85 -12.13
N VAL A 96 -0.10 12.64 -11.12
CA VAL A 96 0.05 14.10 -11.13
C VAL A 96 0.80 14.59 -9.89
N ARG A 97 1.27 15.83 -9.93
CA ARG A 97 1.88 16.45 -8.75
C ARG A 97 0.86 16.60 -7.62
N ALA A 98 1.27 16.21 -6.42
CA ALA A 98 0.49 16.45 -5.21
C ALA A 98 0.29 17.96 -5.00
N ARG A 99 -0.88 18.35 -4.54
CA ARG A 99 -1.16 19.76 -4.19
C ARG A 99 -0.34 20.22 -2.99
N ARG A 100 -0.04 19.29 -2.08
CA ARG A 100 0.81 19.52 -0.91
C ARG A 100 2.06 18.65 -0.99
N LEU A 101 3.22 19.30 -0.95
CA LEU A 101 4.47 18.59 -0.82
C LEU A 101 4.57 18.02 0.60
N MET A 102 4.55 16.69 0.71
CA MET A 102 4.67 15.96 1.95
C MET A 102 5.99 15.20 1.99
N HIS A 103 6.88 15.58 2.91
CA HIS A 103 8.16 14.90 3.07
C HIS A 103 8.43 14.69 4.56
N GLY A 104 8.32 13.44 5.00
CA GLY A 104 8.54 13.05 6.40
C GLY A 104 7.50 13.62 7.37
N LYS A 105 6.31 13.94 6.91
CA LYS A 105 5.24 14.51 7.73
C LYS A 105 4.16 13.48 8.02
N VAL A 106 3.68 13.50 9.24
CA VAL A 106 2.48 12.74 9.64
C VAL A 106 1.24 13.51 9.16
N ASP A 107 0.30 12.81 8.60
CA ASP A 107 -0.98 13.33 8.14
C ASP A 107 -2.14 12.47 8.65
N ARG A 108 -3.32 13.05 8.72
CA ARG A 108 -4.56 12.35 9.10
C ARG A 108 -5.21 11.77 7.86
N ILE A 109 -5.38 10.47 7.85
CA ILE A 109 -5.91 9.70 6.74
C ILE A 109 -7.32 9.21 7.11
N GLU A 110 -8.31 9.73 6.42
CA GLU A 110 -9.72 9.35 6.57
C GLU A 110 -10.00 8.10 5.73
N HIS A 111 -10.70 7.12 6.29
CA HIS A 111 -11.06 5.89 5.58
C HIS A 111 -12.46 5.38 5.97
N ALA A 112 -13.06 4.59 5.10
CA ALA A 112 -14.41 4.03 5.29
C ALA A 112 -14.42 2.68 6.06
N GLY A 113 -13.29 2.24 6.59
CA GLY A 113 -13.20 0.96 7.30
C GLY A 113 -13.34 -0.27 6.40
N ALA A 114 -13.05 -0.15 5.10
CA ALA A 114 -13.12 -1.23 4.13
C ALA A 114 -11.73 -1.76 3.75
N GLY A 115 -11.67 -2.97 3.18
CA GLY A 115 -10.42 -3.58 2.71
C GLY A 115 -9.37 -3.71 3.81
N LEU A 116 -8.19 -3.17 3.59
CA LEU A 116 -7.09 -3.19 4.57
C LEU A 116 -7.42 -2.42 5.85
N PHE A 117 -8.41 -1.53 5.82
CA PHE A 117 -8.78 -0.65 6.94
C PHE A 117 -9.89 -1.21 7.81
N THR A 118 -10.39 -2.43 7.54
CA THR A 118 -11.46 -3.03 8.32
C THR A 118 -11.09 -3.09 9.80
N GLY A 119 -11.93 -2.54 10.69
CA GLY A 119 -11.73 -2.52 12.14
C GLY A 119 -10.65 -1.56 12.65
N LEU A 120 -10.07 -0.70 11.78
CA LEU A 120 -9.20 0.40 12.23
C LEU A 120 -10.03 1.64 12.55
N ALA A 121 -9.52 2.45 13.47
CA ALA A 121 -10.11 3.76 13.77
C ALA A 121 -9.84 4.75 12.63
N SER A 122 -10.85 5.57 12.30
CA SER A 122 -10.72 6.64 11.32
C SER A 122 -10.95 8.00 12.00
N PRO A 123 -10.14 9.01 11.71
CA PRO A 123 -8.93 8.96 10.88
C PRO A 123 -7.77 8.24 11.59
N LEU A 124 -6.85 7.69 10.81
CA LEU A 124 -5.55 7.22 11.32
C LEU A 124 -4.42 8.22 10.99
N GLU A 125 -3.34 8.14 11.72
CA GLU A 125 -2.11 8.88 11.44
C GLU A 125 -1.17 8.04 10.58
N ALA A 126 -0.61 8.65 9.51
CA ALA A 126 0.35 8.00 8.64
C ALA A 126 1.39 8.96 8.09
N THR A 127 2.60 8.44 7.90
CA THR A 127 3.72 9.19 7.33
C THR A 127 3.64 9.26 5.82
N ARG A 128 3.88 10.44 5.27
CA ARG A 128 3.89 10.71 3.82
C ARG A 128 5.24 11.26 3.38
N TYR A 129 5.76 10.73 2.23
CA TYR A 129 7.05 11.14 1.62
C TYR A 129 6.93 11.35 0.11
N HIS A 130 5.79 11.77 -0.41
CA HIS A 130 5.55 11.82 -1.84
C HIS A 130 5.27 13.21 -2.37
N SER A 131 5.66 13.45 -3.62
CA SER A 131 5.34 14.63 -4.42
C SER A 131 4.34 14.35 -5.55
N LEU A 132 4.01 13.08 -5.78
CA LEU A 132 3.08 12.63 -6.80
C LEU A 132 1.90 11.88 -6.16
N VAL A 133 0.74 11.92 -6.82
CA VAL A 133 -0.50 11.24 -6.42
C VAL A 133 -1.25 10.76 -7.66
N ILE A 134 -2.16 9.81 -7.47
CA ILE A 134 -3.14 9.45 -8.49
C ILE A 134 -4.17 10.59 -8.60
N ASP A 135 -4.42 11.08 -9.81
CA ASP A 135 -5.45 12.08 -10.08
C ASP A 135 -6.85 11.48 -9.94
N PRO A 136 -7.65 11.89 -8.93
CA PRO A 136 -8.90 11.23 -8.58
C PRO A 136 -9.90 11.08 -9.74
N PRO A 137 -10.12 12.08 -10.64
CA PRO A 137 -11.04 11.94 -11.75
C PRO A 137 -10.65 10.87 -12.77
N THR A 138 -9.39 10.45 -12.76
CA THR A 138 -8.86 9.48 -13.74
C THR A 138 -8.81 8.06 -13.22
N LEU A 139 -9.06 7.85 -11.91
CA LEU A 139 -9.04 6.50 -11.34
C LEU A 139 -10.18 5.67 -11.94
N PRO A 140 -9.87 4.49 -12.53
CA PRO A 140 -10.90 3.65 -13.14
C PRO A 140 -11.96 3.16 -12.14
N ALA A 141 -13.17 2.93 -12.63
CA ALA A 141 -14.33 2.50 -11.82
C ALA A 141 -14.15 1.12 -11.16
N GLU A 142 -13.22 0.31 -11.65
CA GLU A 142 -12.82 -0.97 -11.06
C GLU A 142 -12.16 -0.82 -9.70
N PHE A 143 -11.71 0.39 -9.35
CA PHE A 143 -11.14 0.67 -8.05
C PHE A 143 -12.14 1.35 -7.12
N ALA A 144 -12.05 0.99 -5.85
CA ALA A 144 -12.59 1.75 -4.75
C ALA A 144 -11.46 2.59 -4.14
N VAL A 145 -11.75 3.83 -3.78
CA VAL A 145 -10.86 4.62 -2.94
C VAL A 145 -11.22 4.33 -1.49
N ASP A 146 -10.33 3.64 -0.80
CA ASP A 146 -10.55 3.21 0.58
C ASP A 146 -10.10 4.29 1.59
N ALA A 147 -9.17 5.20 1.21
CA ALA A 147 -8.69 6.24 2.10
C ALA A 147 -8.33 7.55 1.37
N TRP A 148 -8.48 8.66 2.10
CA TRP A 148 -8.25 10.02 1.63
C TRP A 148 -7.44 10.84 2.64
N SER A 149 -6.69 11.81 2.14
CA SER A 149 -6.21 12.96 2.91
C SER A 149 -6.93 14.21 2.43
N THR A 150 -7.44 15.00 3.37
CA THR A 150 -8.15 16.26 3.09
C THR A 150 -7.28 17.44 3.48
N ALA A 151 -7.02 18.35 2.55
CA ALA A 151 -6.29 19.58 2.81
C ALA A 151 -7.20 20.66 3.45
N PRO A 152 -6.62 21.71 4.07
CA PRO A 152 -7.40 22.80 4.67
C PRO A 152 -8.33 23.54 3.69
N ASP A 153 -8.01 23.55 2.40
CA ASP A 153 -8.81 24.12 1.33
C ASP A 153 -9.94 23.19 0.85
N GLY A 154 -10.11 22.03 1.50
CA GLY A 154 -11.10 21.02 1.15
C GLY A 154 -10.68 20.10 0.00
N SER A 155 -9.52 20.31 -0.65
CA SER A 155 -9.04 19.42 -1.69
C SER A 155 -8.65 18.06 -1.10
N ARG A 156 -8.90 16.99 -1.85
CA ARG A 156 -8.66 15.61 -1.40
C ARG A 156 -7.65 14.92 -2.29
N GLU A 157 -6.77 14.16 -1.67
CA GLU A 157 -5.80 13.29 -2.33
C GLU A 157 -6.07 11.84 -1.99
N ILE A 158 -6.00 10.94 -2.97
CA ILE A 158 -6.17 9.50 -2.78
C ILE A 158 -5.00 8.96 -1.96
N MET A 159 -5.31 8.30 -0.85
CA MET A 159 -4.32 7.69 0.04
C MET A 159 -4.36 6.18 0.05
N ALA A 160 -5.45 5.56 -0.39
CA ALA A 160 -5.48 4.13 -0.64
C ALA A 160 -6.53 3.77 -1.70
N ILE A 161 -6.19 2.76 -2.48
CA ILE A 161 -7.07 2.15 -3.48
C ILE A 161 -7.12 0.64 -3.30
N ARG A 162 -8.24 0.06 -3.69
CA ARG A 162 -8.44 -1.38 -3.76
C ARG A 162 -9.21 -1.72 -5.02
N HIS A 163 -8.72 -2.70 -5.79
CA HIS A 163 -9.49 -3.23 -6.90
C HIS A 163 -10.72 -3.98 -6.37
N ARG A 164 -11.88 -3.80 -6.99
CA ARG A 164 -13.17 -4.30 -6.47
C ARG A 164 -13.29 -5.82 -6.52
N THR A 165 -12.59 -6.48 -7.43
CA THR A 165 -12.70 -7.93 -7.68
C THR A 165 -11.36 -8.66 -7.60
N LEU A 166 -10.25 -7.99 -7.86
CA LEU A 166 -8.92 -8.59 -7.80
C LEU A 166 -8.24 -8.28 -6.45
N PRO A 167 -7.36 -9.14 -5.94
CA PRO A 167 -6.63 -8.89 -4.69
C PRO A 167 -5.46 -7.91 -4.93
N VAL A 168 -5.78 -6.69 -5.38
CA VAL A 168 -4.81 -5.62 -5.67
C VAL A 168 -5.12 -4.43 -4.79
N PHE A 169 -4.13 -4.02 -4.00
CA PHE A 169 -4.21 -2.95 -3.01
C PHE A 169 -3.07 -1.96 -3.19
N GLY A 170 -3.34 -0.69 -2.95
CA GLY A 170 -2.31 0.34 -2.96
C GLY A 170 -2.50 1.33 -1.83
N VAL A 171 -1.42 1.71 -1.14
CA VAL A 171 -1.38 2.76 -0.14
C VAL A 171 -0.34 3.81 -0.52
N GLN A 172 -0.72 5.10 -0.51
CA GLN A 172 0.16 6.20 -0.88
C GLN A 172 1.09 6.60 0.26
N PHE A 173 0.72 6.34 1.49
CA PHE A 173 1.53 6.57 2.69
C PHE A 173 2.43 5.36 3.00
N HIS A 174 3.26 5.49 4.03
CA HIS A 174 4.25 4.48 4.42
C HIS A 174 3.79 3.68 5.66
N PRO A 175 3.19 2.48 5.46
CA PRO A 175 2.74 1.64 6.57
C PRO A 175 3.91 1.03 7.36
N GLU A 176 5.10 0.97 6.77
CA GLU A 176 6.32 0.47 7.42
C GLU A 176 6.95 1.47 8.39
N SER A 177 6.56 2.74 8.30
CA SER A 177 7.09 3.79 9.16
C SER A 177 6.65 3.60 10.62
N PHE A 178 7.58 3.84 11.54
CA PHE A 178 7.28 3.84 12.98
C PHE A 178 6.31 4.97 13.39
N LEU A 179 6.16 6.00 12.56
CA LEU A 179 5.19 7.09 12.74
C LEU A 179 3.82 6.78 12.09
N THR A 180 3.59 5.54 11.67
CA THR A 180 2.30 5.03 11.19
C THR A 180 1.84 3.92 12.13
N PRO A 181 1.20 4.24 13.28
CA PRO A 181 0.88 3.25 14.31
C PRO A 181 0.02 2.08 13.81
N ALA A 182 -0.92 2.34 12.90
CA ALA A 182 -1.78 1.33 12.30
C ALA A 182 -1.10 0.52 11.17
N GLY A 183 0.16 0.81 10.86
CA GLY A 183 0.86 0.21 9.72
C GLY A 183 1.01 -1.30 9.83
N HIS A 184 1.33 -1.81 11.02
CA HIS A 184 1.40 -3.25 11.29
C HIS A 184 0.07 -3.96 10.98
N ASP A 185 -1.05 -3.39 11.44
CA ASP A 185 -2.38 -3.96 11.20
C ASP A 185 -2.79 -3.93 9.73
N LEU A 186 -2.42 -2.88 8.98
CA LEU A 186 -2.65 -2.78 7.54
C LEU A 186 -1.88 -3.87 6.78
N LEU A 187 -0.60 -4.07 7.10
CA LEU A 187 0.21 -5.12 6.49
C LEU A 187 -0.25 -6.52 6.89
N ALA A 188 -0.68 -6.72 8.14
CA ALA A 188 -1.27 -7.97 8.61
C ALA A 188 -2.60 -8.26 7.88
N ALA A 189 -3.42 -7.24 7.64
CA ALA A 189 -4.66 -7.39 6.86
C ALA A 189 -4.38 -7.83 5.42
N PHE A 190 -3.34 -7.29 4.78
CA PHE A 190 -2.91 -7.71 3.44
C PHE A 190 -2.52 -9.19 3.40
N LEU A 191 -1.84 -9.70 4.41
CA LEU A 191 -1.47 -11.11 4.52
C LEU A 191 -2.61 -12.02 4.99
N GLY A 192 -3.79 -11.47 5.32
CA GLY A 192 -4.89 -12.23 5.92
C GLY A 192 -4.59 -12.75 7.33
N ARG A 193 -3.64 -12.10 8.05
CA ARG A 193 -3.16 -12.51 9.38
C ARG A 193 -3.59 -11.56 10.51
N ARG A 194 -4.61 -10.77 10.29
CA ARG A 194 -5.10 -9.87 11.30
C ARG A 194 -5.77 -10.64 12.43
N SER A 195 -5.35 -10.38 13.67
CA SER A 195 -6.12 -10.85 14.84
C SER A 195 -7.50 -10.20 14.83
N PRO A 196 -8.58 -10.94 15.17
CA PRO A 196 -9.89 -10.32 15.37
C PRO A 196 -9.76 -9.21 16.41
N ALA A 197 -10.35 -8.04 16.12
CA ALA A 197 -10.38 -6.93 17.09
C ALA A 197 -10.88 -7.48 18.45
N PRO A 198 -10.27 -7.06 19.58
CA PRO A 198 -10.79 -7.45 20.89
C PRO A 198 -12.26 -7.05 20.96
N VAL A 199 -13.11 -8.04 21.16
CA VAL A 199 -14.55 -7.82 21.41
C VAL A 199 -14.62 -6.87 22.59
N GLY A 200 -15.11 -5.65 22.34
CA GLY A 200 -15.15 -4.58 23.34
C GLY A 200 -15.66 -5.10 24.68
N SER A 201 -14.82 -4.99 25.70
CA SER A 201 -15.26 -5.07 27.07
C SER A 201 -16.25 -3.91 27.29
N SER A 202 -17.52 -4.22 27.23
CA SER A 202 -18.56 -3.34 27.74
C SER A 202 -18.26 -3.11 29.22
N VAL A 203 -17.67 -1.96 29.54
CA VAL A 203 -17.61 -1.48 30.92
C VAL A 203 -19.06 -1.18 31.28
N THR A 204 -19.73 -2.13 31.91
CA THR A 204 -20.96 -1.89 32.66
C THR A 204 -20.57 -0.99 33.81
N ALA A 205 -20.91 0.30 33.69
CA ALA A 205 -20.98 1.16 34.85
C ALA A 205 -22.06 0.57 35.79
N ALA A 206 -21.65 0.11 36.94
CA ALA A 206 -22.54 -0.22 38.02
C ALA A 206 -23.07 1.04 38.70
N PRO A 207 -24.29 1.04 39.25
CA PRO A 207 -25.02 2.16 39.80
C PRO A 207 -24.39 2.80 41.03
#